data_ebc9a76ef2f0784a136541c5e142b5ae
#
_entry.id   ebc9a76ef2f0784a136541c5e142b5ae
#
_cell.length_a   1.000
_cell.length_b   1.000
_cell.length_c   1.000
_cell.angle_alpha   90.00
_cell.angle_beta   90.00
_cell.angle_gamma   90.00
#
_symmetry.space_group_name_H-M   'P 1'
#
loop_
_entity.id
_entity.type
_entity.pdbx_description
1 polymer ?
#
loop_
_entity_poly.entity_id
_entity_poly.type
_entity_poly.pdbx_seq_one_letter_code
_entity_poly.pdbx_strand_id
1 'polypeptide(L)'
;MEKNIMLKEAWEALKKAWQELESYRSTKDHMILRDAAEKGWLAVNEAVEALLKTYGVEAETYKEKRDHLLKLDFDLLRERFAAREKFLHIDCFYDGLCDEEFVLRELDKVEKMLREIENIIEEIERNKT
;
A
#
# COMPACT_ATOMS: atom_id res chain seq x y z
N MET A 1 -18.91 4.76 2.19
CA MET A 1 -18.95 3.63 3.14
C MET A 1 -17.86 2.61 2.84
N GLU A 2 -17.89 1.99 1.66
CA GLU A 2 -16.88 0.99 1.30
C GLU A 2 -15.45 1.54 1.32
N LYS A 3 -15.23 2.76 0.80
CA LYS A 3 -13.91 3.37 0.77
C LYS A 3 -13.35 3.63 2.17
N ASN A 4 -14.21 3.98 3.14
CA ASN A 4 -13.78 4.19 4.51
C ASN A 4 -13.36 2.88 5.18
N ILE A 5 -14.07 1.80 4.85
CA ILE A 5 -13.72 0.46 5.33
C ILE A 5 -12.36 0.05 4.75
N MET A 6 -12.14 0.31 3.44
CA MET A 6 -10.87 -0.01 2.79
C MET A 6 -9.71 0.78 3.35
N LEU A 7 -9.90 2.06 3.65
CA LEU A 7 -8.86 2.86 4.28
C LEU A 7 -8.51 2.32 5.67
N LYS A 8 -9.53 1.95 6.44
CA LYS A 8 -9.30 1.36 7.75
C LYS A 8 -8.52 0.06 7.62
N GLU A 9 -8.90 -0.79 6.68
CA GLU A 9 -8.20 -2.05 6.43
C GLU A 9 -6.76 -1.82 5.97
N ALA A 10 -6.53 -0.79 5.16
CA ALA A 10 -5.18 -0.43 4.73
C ALA A 10 -4.31 -0.07 5.93
N TRP A 11 -4.81 0.77 6.83
CA TRP A 11 -4.07 1.14 8.04
C TRP A 11 -3.85 -0.05 8.97
N GLU A 12 -4.83 -0.95 9.08
CA GLU A 12 -4.68 -2.17 9.87
C GLU A 12 -3.62 -3.10 9.28
N ALA A 13 -3.59 -3.23 7.95
CA ALA A 13 -2.57 -4.03 7.28
C ALA A 13 -1.17 -3.47 7.53
N LEU A 14 -1.02 -2.15 7.46
CA LEU A 14 0.26 -1.51 7.76
C LEU A 14 0.67 -1.73 9.21
N LYS A 15 -0.27 -1.62 10.14
CA LYS A 15 0.01 -1.90 11.55
C LYS A 15 0.54 -3.32 11.74
N LYS A 16 -0.08 -4.30 11.09
CA LYS A 16 0.38 -5.68 11.15
C LYS A 16 1.76 -5.85 10.52
N ALA A 17 2.02 -5.13 9.42
CA ALA A 17 3.35 -5.15 8.80
C ALA A 17 4.43 -4.70 9.79
N TRP A 18 4.18 -3.59 10.50
CA TRP A 18 5.11 -3.10 11.52
C TRP A 18 5.29 -4.10 12.66
N GLN A 19 4.20 -4.74 13.10
CA GLN A 19 4.27 -5.75 14.16
C GLN A 19 5.11 -6.96 13.72
N GLU A 20 4.96 -7.39 12.49
CA GLU A 20 5.76 -8.51 11.97
C GLU A 20 7.22 -8.14 11.79
N LEU A 21 7.51 -6.91 11.39
CA LEU A 21 8.89 -6.45 11.31
C LEU A 21 9.53 -6.49 12.71
N GLU A 22 8.80 -6.06 13.73
CA GLU A 22 9.29 -6.14 15.11
C GLU A 22 9.51 -7.59 15.55
N SER A 23 8.57 -8.48 15.20
CA SER A 23 8.71 -9.91 15.48
C SER A 23 9.96 -10.49 14.79
N TYR A 24 10.23 -10.09 13.57
CA TYR A 24 11.42 -10.51 12.84
C TYR A 24 12.69 -10.17 13.61
N ARG A 25 12.74 -9.01 14.24
CA ARG A 25 13.92 -8.59 15.00
C ARG A 25 14.29 -9.59 16.09
N SER A 26 13.29 -10.21 16.72
CA SER A 26 13.50 -11.22 17.76
C SER A 26 13.82 -12.60 17.20
N THR A 27 13.11 -13.02 16.15
CA THR A 27 13.18 -14.38 15.63
C THR A 27 14.21 -14.57 14.53
N LYS A 28 14.48 -13.52 13.76
CA LYS A 28 15.29 -13.56 12.53
C LYS A 28 14.75 -14.56 11.51
N ASP A 29 13.46 -14.89 11.59
CA ASP A 29 12.79 -15.75 10.63
C ASP A 29 12.48 -14.96 9.35
N HIS A 30 13.19 -15.31 8.28
CA HIS A 30 13.07 -14.59 7.01
C HIS A 30 11.65 -14.60 6.44
N MET A 31 10.87 -15.66 6.72
CA MET A 31 9.49 -15.71 6.27
C MET A 31 8.65 -14.61 6.93
N ILE A 32 8.93 -14.28 8.18
CA ILE A 32 8.21 -13.20 8.86
C ILE A 32 8.54 -11.86 8.21
N LEU A 33 9.79 -11.66 7.81
CA LEU A 33 10.18 -10.44 7.09
C LEU A 33 9.44 -10.32 5.75
N ARG A 34 9.35 -11.43 5.01
CA ARG A 34 8.63 -11.48 3.74
C ARG A 34 7.14 -11.18 3.93
N ASP A 35 6.54 -11.73 4.99
CA ASP A 35 5.15 -11.47 5.33
C ASP A 35 4.90 -10.01 5.69
N ALA A 36 5.84 -9.38 6.40
CA ALA A 36 5.75 -7.96 6.70
C ALA A 36 5.70 -7.13 5.41
N ALA A 37 6.55 -7.47 4.44
CA ALA A 37 6.56 -6.80 3.15
C ALA A 37 5.23 -6.96 2.42
N GLU A 38 4.67 -8.17 2.43
CA GLU A 38 3.40 -8.42 1.75
C GLU A 38 2.25 -7.64 2.39
N LYS A 39 2.24 -7.53 3.71
CA LYS A 39 1.22 -6.73 4.39
C LYS A 39 1.36 -5.24 4.06
N GLY A 40 2.57 -4.77 3.91
CA GLY A 40 2.80 -3.40 3.43
C GLY A 40 2.24 -3.21 2.02
N TRP A 41 2.45 -4.17 1.14
CA TRP A 41 1.90 -4.15 -0.21
C TRP A 41 0.36 -4.17 -0.18
N LEU A 42 -0.23 -5.03 0.65
CA LEU A 42 -1.69 -5.08 0.79
C LEU A 42 -2.25 -3.74 1.25
N ALA A 43 -1.57 -3.06 2.16
CA ALA A 43 -1.99 -1.74 2.62
C ALA A 43 -2.05 -0.73 1.46
N VAL A 44 -1.00 -0.69 0.64
CA VAL A 44 -0.97 0.20 -0.53
C VAL A 44 -2.08 -0.16 -1.51
N ASN A 45 -2.25 -1.44 -1.78
CA ASN A 45 -3.25 -1.90 -2.72
C ASN A 45 -4.66 -1.51 -2.29
N GLU A 46 -4.99 -1.68 -1.00
CA GLU A 46 -6.29 -1.31 -0.48
C GLU A 46 -6.51 0.21 -0.47
N ALA A 47 -5.47 0.97 -0.16
CA ALA A 47 -5.56 2.44 -0.17
C ALA A 47 -5.82 2.95 -1.60
N VAL A 48 -5.12 2.43 -2.59
CA VAL A 48 -5.34 2.80 -3.99
C VAL A 48 -6.74 2.41 -4.42
N GLU A 49 -7.23 1.24 -4.01
CA GLU A 49 -8.58 0.82 -4.32
C GLU A 49 -9.61 1.77 -3.74
N ALA A 50 -9.41 2.24 -2.51
CA ALA A 50 -10.29 3.23 -1.88
C ALA A 50 -10.30 4.54 -2.67
N LEU A 51 -9.13 4.99 -3.11
CA LEU A 51 -9.03 6.21 -3.92
C LEU A 51 -9.80 6.06 -5.24
N LEU A 52 -9.60 4.94 -5.94
CA LEU A 52 -10.29 4.70 -7.21
C LEU A 52 -11.80 4.64 -7.01
N LYS A 53 -12.28 4.03 -5.95
CA LYS A 53 -13.72 3.99 -5.65
C LYS A 53 -14.29 5.38 -5.40
N THR A 54 -13.50 6.28 -4.84
CA THR A 54 -13.93 7.67 -4.65
C THR A 54 -14.26 8.34 -5.99
N TYR A 55 -13.62 7.90 -7.06
CA TYR A 55 -13.88 8.36 -8.42
C TYR A 55 -14.89 7.47 -9.17
N GLY A 56 -15.50 6.51 -8.49
CA GLY A 56 -16.45 5.59 -9.12
C GLY A 56 -15.79 4.56 -10.03
N VAL A 57 -14.52 4.29 -9.84
CA VAL A 57 -13.74 3.38 -10.68
C VAL A 57 -13.51 2.06 -9.96
N GLU A 58 -13.76 0.96 -10.65
CA GLU A 58 -13.40 -0.37 -10.18
C GLU A 58 -12.28 -0.92 -11.05
N ALA A 59 -11.31 -1.57 -10.42
CA ALA A 59 -10.18 -2.18 -11.11
C ALA A 59 -9.87 -3.51 -10.44
N GLU A 60 -9.74 -4.57 -11.23
CA GLU A 60 -9.52 -5.92 -10.70
C GLU A 60 -8.04 -6.31 -10.66
N THR A 61 -7.24 -5.79 -11.60
CA THR A 61 -5.81 -6.14 -11.67
C THR A 61 -4.94 -4.97 -11.26
N TYR A 62 -3.70 -5.27 -10.90
CA TYR A 62 -2.73 -4.21 -10.57
C TYR A 62 -2.47 -3.31 -11.79
N LYS A 63 -2.43 -3.91 -12.98
CA LYS A 63 -2.27 -3.13 -14.20
C LYS A 63 -3.42 -2.15 -14.40
N GLU A 64 -4.65 -2.60 -14.20
CA GLU A 64 -5.82 -1.72 -14.31
C GLU A 64 -5.75 -0.58 -13.30
N LYS A 65 -5.31 -0.86 -12.07
CA LYS A 65 -5.14 0.18 -11.06
C LYS A 65 -4.11 1.23 -11.49
N ARG A 66 -2.97 0.77 -12.02
CA ARG A 66 -1.95 1.69 -12.54
C ARG A 66 -2.51 2.55 -13.69
N ASP A 67 -3.24 1.92 -14.61
CA ASP A 67 -3.81 2.62 -15.77
C ASP A 67 -4.82 3.69 -15.33
N HIS A 68 -5.66 3.39 -14.36
CA HIS A 68 -6.63 4.36 -13.85
C HIS A 68 -5.96 5.50 -13.09
N LEU A 69 -4.92 5.21 -12.31
CA LEU A 69 -4.16 6.27 -11.65
C LEU A 69 -3.59 7.24 -12.67
N LEU A 70 -3.07 6.72 -13.79
CA LEU A 70 -2.53 7.56 -14.85
C LEU A 70 -3.63 8.41 -15.50
N LYS A 71 -4.78 7.82 -15.79
CA LYS A 71 -5.91 8.52 -16.40
C LYS A 71 -6.45 9.64 -15.51
N LEU A 72 -6.34 9.49 -14.21
CA LEU A 72 -6.78 10.48 -13.23
C LEU A 72 -5.69 11.50 -12.89
N ASP A 73 -4.59 11.49 -13.62
CA ASP A 73 -3.46 12.39 -13.44
C ASP A 73 -2.72 12.21 -12.09
N PHE A 74 -2.78 11.00 -11.54
CA PHE A 74 -2.02 10.63 -10.35
C PHE A 74 -0.71 9.93 -10.73
N ASP A 75 0.12 10.60 -11.53
CA ASP A 75 1.35 10.01 -12.07
C ASP A 75 2.32 9.57 -10.97
N LEU A 76 2.51 10.40 -9.95
CA LEU A 76 3.43 10.07 -8.86
C LEU A 76 2.91 8.90 -8.02
N LEU A 77 1.59 8.88 -7.76
CA LEU A 77 1.00 7.76 -7.04
C LEU A 77 1.13 6.47 -7.86
N ARG A 78 0.97 6.56 -9.18
CA ARG A 78 1.15 5.40 -10.05
C ARG A 78 2.57 4.85 -9.94
N GLU A 79 3.57 5.73 -9.98
CA GLU A 79 4.97 5.32 -9.87
C GLU A 79 5.25 4.69 -8.51
N ARG A 80 4.72 5.28 -7.44
CA ARG A 80 4.90 4.76 -6.08
C ARG A 80 4.20 3.42 -5.90
N PHE A 81 3.01 3.28 -6.46
CA PHE A 81 2.26 2.02 -6.45
C PHE A 81 3.06 0.92 -7.16
N ALA A 82 3.56 1.21 -8.37
CA ALA A 82 4.35 0.25 -9.15
C ALA A 82 5.64 -0.12 -8.41
N ALA A 83 6.30 0.85 -7.77
CA ALA A 83 7.52 0.57 -7.02
C ALA A 83 7.24 -0.33 -5.81
N ARG A 84 6.12 -0.10 -5.10
CA ARG A 84 5.76 -0.95 -3.95
C ARG A 84 5.41 -2.36 -4.41
N GLU A 85 4.76 -2.50 -5.56
CA GLU A 85 4.50 -3.82 -6.13
C GLU A 85 5.81 -4.55 -6.40
N LYS A 86 6.75 -3.88 -7.06
CA LYS A 86 8.05 -4.47 -7.39
C LYS A 86 8.84 -4.84 -6.15
N PHE A 87 9.01 -3.90 -5.23
CA PHE A 87 9.93 -4.08 -4.12
C PHE A 87 9.35 -4.91 -2.98
N LEU A 88 8.09 -4.72 -2.65
CA LEU A 88 7.48 -5.44 -1.53
C LEU A 88 6.89 -6.78 -1.95
N HIS A 89 6.08 -6.78 -3.00
CA HIS A 89 5.33 -7.96 -3.42
C HIS A 89 6.22 -8.95 -4.18
N ILE A 90 6.95 -8.47 -5.17
CA ILE A 90 7.73 -9.35 -6.05
C ILE A 90 9.09 -9.66 -5.43
N ASP A 91 9.93 -8.65 -5.22
CA ASP A 91 11.31 -8.88 -4.76
C ASP A 91 11.36 -9.47 -3.36
N CYS A 92 10.62 -8.92 -2.41
CA CYS A 92 10.70 -9.38 -1.02
C CYS A 92 9.80 -10.58 -0.75
N PHE A 93 8.48 -10.45 -0.99
CA PHE A 93 7.55 -11.51 -0.63
C PHE A 93 7.76 -12.77 -1.48
N TYR A 94 7.74 -12.64 -2.80
CA TYR A 94 7.89 -13.81 -3.68
C TYR A 94 9.32 -14.30 -3.76
N ASP A 95 10.28 -13.40 -4.04
CA ASP A 95 11.66 -13.81 -4.32
C ASP A 95 12.55 -13.85 -3.09
N GLY A 96 12.10 -13.28 -1.98
CA GLY A 96 12.88 -13.26 -0.74
C GLY A 96 14.12 -12.38 -0.78
N LEU A 97 14.17 -11.42 -1.71
CA LEU A 97 15.32 -10.54 -1.92
C LEU A 97 15.14 -9.26 -1.12
N CYS A 98 15.31 -9.34 0.18
CA CYS A 98 15.17 -8.17 1.05
C CYS A 98 15.85 -8.40 2.39
N ASP A 99 16.11 -7.30 3.09
CA ASP A 99 16.61 -7.32 4.46
C ASP A 99 15.76 -6.40 5.33
N GLU A 100 16.08 -6.38 6.63
CA GLU A 100 15.30 -5.61 7.60
C GLU A 100 15.26 -4.12 7.26
N GLU A 101 16.40 -3.52 6.96
CA GLU A 101 16.47 -2.09 6.68
C GLU A 101 15.67 -1.72 5.42
N PHE A 102 15.76 -2.57 4.40
CA PHE A 102 14.99 -2.34 3.17
C PHE A 102 13.49 -2.32 3.47
N VAL A 103 13.00 -3.32 4.19
CA VAL A 103 11.58 -3.41 4.54
C VAL A 103 11.16 -2.22 5.41
N LEU A 104 11.98 -1.84 6.39
CA LEU A 104 11.71 -0.68 7.23
C LEU A 104 11.49 0.58 6.39
N ARG A 105 12.38 0.84 5.46
CA ARG A 105 12.30 2.02 4.60
C ARG A 105 11.08 1.96 3.67
N GLU A 106 10.79 0.78 3.15
CA GLU A 106 9.63 0.61 2.29
C GLU A 106 8.32 0.82 3.06
N LEU A 107 8.23 0.35 4.30
CA LEU A 107 7.04 0.56 5.12
C LEU A 107 6.85 2.04 5.47
N ASP A 108 7.93 2.80 5.65
CA ASP A 108 7.82 4.26 5.81
C ASP A 108 7.20 4.91 4.58
N LYS A 109 7.59 4.45 3.40
CA LYS A 109 7.01 4.96 2.15
C LYS A 109 5.54 4.58 2.01
N VAL A 110 5.17 3.38 2.46
CA VAL A 110 3.78 2.96 2.49
C VAL A 110 2.96 3.89 3.38
N GLU A 111 3.47 4.19 4.57
CA GLU A 111 2.77 5.08 5.49
C GLU A 111 2.51 6.45 4.87
N LYS A 112 3.52 7.01 4.22
CA LYS A 112 3.38 8.31 3.54
C LYS A 112 2.36 8.25 2.42
N MET A 113 2.32 7.15 1.66
CA MET A 113 1.31 6.96 0.62
C MET A 113 -0.10 6.90 1.19
N LEU A 114 -0.28 6.18 2.28
CA LEU A 114 -1.59 6.07 2.91
C LEU A 114 -2.09 7.43 3.39
N ARG A 115 -1.21 8.22 4.01
CA ARG A 115 -1.57 9.58 4.45
C ARG A 115 -1.94 10.49 3.28
N GLU A 116 -1.16 10.42 2.21
CA GLU A 116 -1.43 11.20 1.01
C GLU A 116 -2.78 10.83 0.40
N ILE A 117 -3.04 9.54 0.24
CA ILE A 117 -4.31 9.05 -0.31
C ILE A 117 -5.48 9.45 0.58
N GLU A 118 -5.34 9.29 1.89
CA GLU A 118 -6.38 9.68 2.82
C GLU A 118 -6.71 11.17 2.72
N ASN A 119 -5.67 12.01 2.63
CA ASN A 119 -5.86 13.46 2.47
C ASN A 119 -6.58 13.78 1.16
N ILE A 120 -6.22 13.12 0.08
CA ILE A 120 -6.88 13.32 -1.21
C ILE A 120 -8.37 12.96 -1.12
N ILE A 121 -8.66 11.81 -0.54
CA ILE A 121 -10.06 11.35 -0.39
C ILE A 121 -10.85 12.32 0.46
N GLU A 122 -10.29 12.77 1.59
CA GLU A 122 -10.96 13.74 2.47
C GLU A 122 -11.26 15.05 1.74
N GLU A 123 -10.32 15.53 0.94
CA GLU A 123 -10.51 16.76 0.19
C GLU A 123 -11.60 16.62 -0.86
N ILE A 124 -11.62 15.49 -1.58
CA ILE A 124 -12.67 15.21 -2.55
C ILE A 124 -14.04 15.18 -1.86
N GLU A 125 -14.12 14.54 -0.71
CA GLU A 125 -15.36 14.44 0.07
C GLU A 125 -15.86 15.81 0.53
N ARG A 126 -14.96 16.66 1.00
CA ARG A 126 -15.31 18.03 1.40
C ARG A 126 -15.87 18.84 0.23
N ASN A 127 -15.30 18.64 -0.96
CA ASN A 127 -15.73 19.39 -2.14
C ASN A 127 -17.09 18.95 -2.68
N LYS A 128 -17.58 17.79 -2.24
CA LYS A 128 -18.90 17.30 -2.64
C LYS A 128 -20.05 17.91 -1.81
N THR A 129 -19.73 18.49 -0.70
CA THR A 129 -20.72 19.16 0.15
C THR A 129 -20.72 20.66 -0.10
#